data_adfc4d14d6e9324b97fc26fd786c961a
#
_entry.id   adfc4d14d6e9324b97fc26fd786c961a
#
_cell.length_a   1.000
_cell.length_b   1.000
_cell.length_c   1.000
_cell.angle_alpha   90.00
_cell.angle_beta   90.00
_cell.angle_gamma   90.00
#
_symmetry.space_group_name_H-M   'P 1'
#
loop_
_entity.id
_entity.type
_entity.pdbx_description
1 polymer ?
#
loop_
_entity_poly.entity_id
_entity_poly.type
_entity_poly.pdbx_seq_one_letter_code
_entity_poly.pdbx_strand_id
1 'polypeptide(L)'
;MSELIKMTGKIMEIGKVDACKRMFAEECEITYPDKIPVILGFSFNDPQNVIGNCEVIKTKDGLTAKATIYNGDVLYADKVYVGGYYNKVKMKEVDGITIVNKASLRALAVLPPEKSANRNLYLEKVEYVCGFERLKPCDERCKYYQTCARKERYKNDQG
;
A
#
# COMPACT_ATOMS: atom_id res chain seq x y z
N MET A 1 8.35 16.86 -14.33
CA MET A 1 7.57 17.11 -13.12
C MET A 1 7.14 15.79 -12.50
N SER A 2 7.31 15.69 -11.19
CA SER A 2 6.84 14.50 -10.50
C SER A 2 5.31 14.50 -10.43
N GLU A 3 4.73 13.34 -10.53
CA GLU A 3 3.29 13.16 -10.52
C GLU A 3 2.90 12.33 -9.30
N LEU A 4 1.88 12.79 -8.58
CA LEU A 4 1.34 12.04 -7.45
C LEU A 4 0.62 10.79 -7.98
N ILE A 5 0.94 9.65 -7.40
CA ILE A 5 0.31 8.40 -7.76
C ILE A 5 -0.40 7.84 -6.52
N LYS A 6 -1.63 7.43 -6.71
CA LYS A 6 -2.39 6.73 -5.67
C LYS A 6 -2.28 5.23 -5.87
N MET A 7 -1.97 4.54 -4.79
CA MET A 7 -1.85 3.08 -4.81
C MET A 7 -2.61 2.49 -3.65
N THR A 8 -3.05 1.25 -3.79
CA THR A 8 -3.73 0.55 -2.71
C THR A 8 -3.33 -0.92 -2.73
N GLY A 9 -3.40 -1.56 -1.59
CA GLY A 9 -3.12 -2.97 -1.49
C GLY A 9 -3.04 -3.47 -0.07
N LYS A 10 -2.98 -4.78 0.05
CA LYS A 10 -2.78 -5.46 1.32
C LYS A 10 -1.33 -5.33 1.73
N ILE A 11 -1.07 -4.96 2.98
CA ILE A 11 0.29 -4.75 3.47
C ILE A 11 0.66 -5.68 4.63
N MET A 12 -0.30 -6.42 5.16
CA MET A 12 -0.05 -7.41 6.21
C MET A 12 -1.17 -8.43 6.21
N GLU A 13 -0.82 -9.71 6.39
CA GLU A 13 -1.77 -10.79 6.51
C GLU A 13 -1.64 -11.48 7.87
N ILE A 14 -2.79 -11.75 8.49
CA ILE A 14 -2.85 -12.48 9.76
C ILE A 14 -3.03 -13.95 9.46
N GLY A 15 -2.33 -14.81 10.23
CA GLY A 15 -2.49 -16.24 10.12
C GLY A 15 -1.83 -16.89 8.91
N LYS A 16 -0.98 -16.18 8.20
CA LYS A 16 -0.26 -16.69 7.03
C LYS A 16 1.23 -16.73 7.29
N VAL A 17 1.86 -17.85 7.00
CA VAL A 17 3.30 -18.02 7.13
C VAL A 17 3.98 -17.50 5.88
N ASP A 18 4.94 -16.58 6.05
CA ASP A 18 5.68 -16.01 4.92
C ASP A 18 6.92 -16.85 4.58
N ALA A 19 7.67 -16.39 3.56
CA ALA A 19 8.86 -17.11 3.11
C ALA A 19 9.98 -17.15 4.15
N CYS A 20 9.94 -16.25 5.14
CA CYS A 20 10.89 -16.23 6.27
C CYS A 20 10.40 -17.05 7.46
N LYS A 21 9.35 -17.82 7.29
CA LYS A 21 8.74 -18.65 8.34
C LYS A 21 8.24 -17.81 9.51
N ARG A 22 7.64 -16.67 9.21
CA ARG A 22 7.07 -15.76 10.19
C ARG A 22 5.57 -15.65 9.95
N MET A 23 4.81 -15.51 11.03
CA MET A 23 3.36 -15.40 10.96
C MET A 23 2.88 -14.39 12.00
N PHE A 24 1.93 -13.56 11.64
CA PHE A 24 1.22 -12.71 12.60
C PHE A 24 0.06 -13.53 13.17
N ALA A 25 0.00 -13.63 14.51
CA ALA A 25 -1.06 -14.37 15.18
C ALA A 25 -2.42 -13.69 14.94
N GLU A 26 -3.49 -14.47 15.02
CA GLU A 26 -4.85 -13.91 14.85
C GLU A 26 -5.15 -12.84 15.90
N GLU A 27 -4.67 -13.03 17.12
CA GLU A 27 -4.84 -12.09 18.23
C GLU A 27 -3.69 -11.09 18.33
N CYS A 28 -2.87 -10.96 17.30
CA CYS A 28 -1.72 -10.05 17.32
C CYS A 28 -2.18 -8.60 17.52
N GLU A 29 -1.56 -7.93 18.50
CA GLU A 29 -1.80 -6.52 18.73
C GLU A 29 -0.93 -5.70 17.79
N ILE A 30 -1.55 -5.06 16.81
CA ILE A 30 -0.85 -4.18 15.86
C ILE A 30 -1.24 -2.75 16.16
N THR A 31 -0.24 -1.91 16.41
CA THR A 31 -0.45 -0.48 16.56
C THR A 31 0.18 0.26 15.39
N TYR A 32 -0.43 1.36 15.00
CA TYR A 32 0.07 2.18 13.89
C TYR A 32 -0.53 3.58 14.00
N PRO A 33 0.22 4.62 13.58
CA PRO A 33 -0.37 5.96 13.48
C PRO A 33 -1.30 6.04 12.27
N ASP A 34 -2.11 7.08 12.18
CA ASP A 34 -3.06 7.27 11.08
C ASP A 34 -2.37 7.23 9.72
N LYS A 35 -1.16 7.78 9.64
CA LYS A 35 -0.35 7.76 8.42
C LYS A 35 1.06 7.33 8.74
N ILE A 36 1.62 6.52 7.84
CA ILE A 36 3.01 6.07 7.94
C ILE A 36 3.75 6.43 6.65
N PRO A 37 5.06 6.63 6.71
CA PRO A 37 5.83 6.89 5.49
C PRO A 37 5.94 5.64 4.62
N VAL A 38 6.01 5.86 3.31
CA VAL A 38 6.36 4.82 2.34
C VAL A 38 7.81 5.06 1.95
N ILE A 39 8.65 4.03 2.07
CA ILE A 39 10.09 4.14 1.85
C ILE A 39 10.55 3.13 0.79
N LEU A 40 11.68 3.41 0.17
CA LEU A 40 12.33 2.46 -0.74
C LEU A 40 13.24 1.55 0.08
N GLY A 41 12.95 0.25 0.08
CA GLY A 41 13.68 -0.72 0.89
C GLY A 41 13.50 -0.44 2.37
N PHE A 42 14.34 -1.07 3.18
CA PHE A 42 14.26 -0.90 4.63
C PHE A 42 15.25 0.14 5.18
N SER A 43 15.82 0.96 4.33
CA SER A 43 16.75 2.01 4.76
C SER A 43 15.97 3.20 5.33
N PHE A 44 15.63 3.11 6.59
CA PHE A 44 14.75 4.08 7.26
C PHE A 44 15.47 5.39 7.60
N ASN A 45 16.78 5.36 7.70
CA ASN A 45 17.56 6.52 8.17
C ASN A 45 17.84 7.57 7.10
N ASP A 46 17.55 7.28 5.85
CA ASP A 46 17.79 8.20 4.76
C ASP A 46 16.48 8.87 4.33
N PRO A 47 16.34 10.19 4.58
CA PRO A 47 15.11 10.88 4.19
C PRO A 47 14.81 10.85 2.69
N GLN A 48 15.82 10.66 1.85
CA GLN A 48 15.63 10.57 0.41
C GLN A 48 14.88 9.29 0.01
N ASN A 49 14.88 8.28 0.89
CA ASN A 49 14.15 7.06 0.64
C ASN A 49 12.65 7.17 0.92
N VAL A 50 12.21 8.27 1.54
CA VAL A 50 10.78 8.50 1.77
C VAL A 50 10.16 8.95 0.45
N ILE A 51 9.30 8.12 -0.13
CA ILE A 51 8.71 8.36 -1.43
C ILE A 51 7.22 8.65 -1.38
N GLY A 52 6.63 8.60 -0.19
CA GLY A 52 5.22 8.87 -0.03
C GLY A 52 4.76 8.65 1.40
N ASN A 53 3.45 8.59 1.56
CA ASN A 53 2.82 8.21 2.82
C ASN A 53 1.61 7.34 2.53
N CYS A 54 1.10 6.65 3.53
CA CYS A 54 -0.11 5.87 3.38
C CYS A 54 -0.96 5.90 4.63
N GLU A 55 -2.26 5.78 4.43
CA GLU A 55 -3.22 5.49 5.48
C GLU A 55 -3.33 3.99 5.65
N VAL A 56 -3.32 3.55 6.91
CA VAL A 56 -3.45 2.12 7.24
C VAL A 56 -4.88 1.85 7.68
N ILE A 57 -5.47 0.82 7.10
CA ILE A 57 -6.85 0.43 7.39
C ILE A 57 -6.84 -1.02 7.85
N LYS A 58 -7.38 -1.25 9.05
CA LYS A 58 -7.51 -2.61 9.56
C LYS A 58 -8.64 -3.33 8.86
N THR A 59 -8.36 -4.53 8.39
CA THR A 59 -9.34 -5.40 7.76
C THR A 59 -9.45 -6.70 8.54
N LYS A 60 -10.40 -7.53 8.18
CA LYS A 60 -10.62 -8.83 8.82
C LYS A 60 -9.36 -9.71 8.74
N ASP A 61 -8.64 -9.66 7.63
CA ASP A 61 -7.51 -10.55 7.37
C ASP A 61 -6.15 -9.91 7.59
N GLY A 62 -6.10 -8.66 8.04
CA GLY A 62 -4.84 -7.97 8.26
C GLY A 62 -4.95 -6.47 8.10
N LEU A 63 -4.02 -5.89 7.34
CA LEU A 63 -3.97 -4.46 7.11
C LEU A 63 -3.93 -4.17 5.61
N THR A 64 -4.63 -3.12 5.21
CA THR A 64 -4.62 -2.58 3.86
C THR A 64 -4.14 -1.14 3.92
N ALA A 65 -3.47 -0.67 2.88
CA ALA A 65 -2.98 0.69 2.81
C ALA A 65 -3.55 1.42 1.60
N LYS A 66 -3.81 2.71 1.79
CA LYS A 66 -4.07 3.66 0.72
C LYS A 66 -2.89 4.61 0.68
N ALA A 67 -2.06 4.48 -0.32
CA ALA A 67 -0.79 5.18 -0.41
C ALA A 67 -0.85 6.33 -1.41
N THR A 68 -0.12 7.39 -1.08
CA THR A 68 0.15 8.50 -1.98
C THR A 68 1.65 8.53 -2.20
N ILE A 69 2.09 8.32 -3.44
CA ILE A 69 3.50 8.36 -3.82
C ILE A 69 3.78 9.72 -4.45
N TYR A 70 4.78 10.43 -3.93
CA TYR A 70 5.08 11.81 -4.34
C TYR A 70 5.70 11.88 -5.72
N ASN A 71 6.45 10.86 -6.12
CA ASN A 71 7.09 10.80 -7.41
C ASN A 71 7.00 9.37 -7.94
N GLY A 72 6.09 9.15 -8.89
CA GLY A 72 5.89 7.84 -9.47
C GLY A 72 7.07 7.29 -10.24
N ASP A 73 8.00 8.16 -10.65
CA ASP A 73 9.17 7.74 -11.42
C ASP A 73 10.11 6.83 -10.63
N VAL A 74 10.02 6.83 -9.29
CA VAL A 74 10.86 5.95 -8.47
C VAL A 74 10.32 4.52 -8.38
N LEU A 75 9.10 4.29 -8.87
CA LEU A 75 8.49 2.96 -8.85
C LEU A 75 8.92 2.17 -10.09
N TYR A 76 9.21 0.89 -9.89
CA TYR A 76 9.65 0.05 -11.00
C TYR A 76 8.47 -0.51 -11.82
N ALA A 77 7.24 -0.41 -11.32
CA ALA A 77 6.05 -0.92 -12.01
C ALA A 77 4.78 -0.32 -11.40
N ASP A 78 3.64 -0.53 -12.05
CA ASP A 78 2.34 -0.11 -11.52
C ASP A 78 1.89 -0.98 -10.34
N LYS A 79 2.51 -2.15 -10.17
CA LYS A 79 2.33 -3.03 -9.05
C LYS A 79 3.69 -3.27 -8.43
N VAL A 80 3.83 -2.94 -7.14
CA VAL A 80 5.11 -3.07 -6.43
C VAL A 80 4.90 -3.87 -5.15
N TYR A 81 5.83 -4.76 -4.85
CA TYR A 81 5.77 -5.54 -3.60
C TYR A 81 6.18 -4.67 -2.43
N VAL A 82 5.58 -4.96 -1.29
CA VAL A 82 5.81 -4.16 -0.08
C VAL A 82 6.00 -5.06 1.13
N GLY A 83 6.63 -4.51 2.15
CA GLY A 83 6.75 -5.13 3.46
C GLY A 83 6.66 -4.06 4.53
N GLY A 84 6.08 -4.42 5.67
CA GLY A 84 5.97 -3.50 6.80
C GLY A 84 7.27 -3.43 7.58
N TYR A 85 7.63 -2.23 8.02
CA TYR A 85 8.70 -2.02 8.98
C TYR A 85 8.05 -1.92 10.37
N TYR A 86 8.38 -2.86 11.23
CA TYR A 86 7.78 -2.96 12.56
C TYR A 86 8.84 -2.78 13.64
N ASN A 87 8.46 -2.19 14.77
CA ASN A 87 9.29 -2.20 15.96
C ASN A 87 8.45 -2.66 17.16
N LYS A 88 9.08 -2.73 18.33
CA LYS A 88 8.44 -3.19 19.56
C LYS A 88 7.75 -4.54 19.36
N VAL A 89 8.41 -5.43 18.63
CA VAL A 89 7.86 -6.72 18.25
C VAL A 89 8.00 -7.70 19.41
N LYS A 90 6.91 -8.38 19.75
CA LYS A 90 6.91 -9.51 20.66
C LYS A 90 6.59 -10.76 19.86
N MET A 91 7.42 -11.76 19.97
CA MET A 91 7.29 -12.98 19.18
C MET A 91 7.69 -14.19 19.98
N LYS A 92 7.25 -15.37 19.53
CA LYS A 92 7.67 -16.67 20.05
C LYS A 92 7.89 -17.61 18.88
N GLU A 93 8.71 -18.63 19.09
CA GLU A 93 8.93 -19.65 18.07
C GLU A 93 8.19 -20.92 18.44
N VAL A 94 7.44 -21.46 17.48
CA VAL A 94 6.70 -22.70 17.63
C VAL A 94 6.92 -23.54 16.37
N ASP A 95 7.52 -24.71 16.52
CA ASP A 95 7.75 -25.66 15.43
C ASP A 95 8.50 -25.03 14.24
N GLY A 96 9.49 -24.19 14.53
CA GLY A 96 10.30 -23.53 13.50
C GLY A 96 9.65 -22.30 12.88
N ILE A 97 8.48 -21.90 13.37
CA ILE A 97 7.77 -20.72 12.87
C ILE A 97 7.81 -19.62 13.94
N THR A 98 8.21 -18.43 13.53
CA THR A 98 8.17 -17.26 14.42
C THR A 98 6.77 -16.65 14.39
N ILE A 99 6.12 -16.65 15.55
CA ILE A 99 4.76 -16.11 15.67
C ILE A 99 4.84 -14.75 16.34
N VAL A 100 4.38 -13.71 15.64
CA VAL A 100 4.37 -12.34 16.13
C VAL A 100 3.05 -12.09 16.87
N ASN A 101 3.15 -11.73 18.15
CA ASN A 101 1.99 -11.47 19.01
C ASN A 101 1.70 -9.98 19.19
N LYS A 102 2.71 -9.13 18.98
CA LYS A 102 2.57 -7.69 19.12
C LYS A 102 3.61 -7.00 18.24
N ALA A 103 3.21 -5.93 17.57
CA ALA A 103 4.12 -5.14 16.76
C ALA A 103 3.57 -3.72 16.57
N SER A 104 4.48 -2.78 16.32
CA SER A 104 4.11 -1.41 15.93
C SER A 104 4.57 -1.19 14.50
N LEU A 105 3.63 -0.92 13.61
CA LEU A 105 3.93 -0.63 12.22
C LEU A 105 4.40 0.81 12.11
N ARG A 106 5.61 1.02 11.58
CA ARG A 106 6.23 2.35 11.52
C ARG A 106 6.38 2.89 10.11
N ALA A 107 6.52 2.01 9.13
CA ALA A 107 6.71 2.42 7.75
C ALA A 107 6.32 1.28 6.83
N LEU A 108 6.09 1.61 5.56
CA LEU A 108 5.84 0.63 4.52
C LEU A 108 6.98 0.71 3.51
N ALA A 109 7.67 -0.40 3.30
CA ALA A 109 8.81 -0.46 2.40
C ALA A 109 8.39 -1.03 1.04
N VAL A 110 8.76 -0.34 -0.04
CA VAL A 110 8.65 -0.87 -1.39
C VAL A 110 9.89 -1.71 -1.66
N LEU A 111 9.69 -2.96 -2.03
CA LEU A 111 10.76 -3.95 -2.16
C LEU A 111 10.86 -4.44 -3.60
N PRO A 112 12.08 -4.73 -4.08
CA PRO A 112 12.20 -5.47 -5.33
C PRO A 112 11.58 -6.86 -5.18
N PRO A 113 11.09 -7.48 -6.28
CA PRO A 113 10.38 -8.75 -6.18
C PRO A 113 11.16 -9.86 -5.47
N GLU A 114 12.46 -9.92 -5.64
CA GLU A 114 13.31 -10.95 -5.04
C GLU A 114 13.46 -10.82 -3.52
N LYS A 115 13.10 -9.67 -2.95
CA LYS A 115 13.20 -9.43 -1.52
C LYS A 115 11.84 -9.52 -0.82
N SER A 116 10.79 -9.79 -1.56
CA SER A 116 9.45 -9.94 -0.98
C SER A 116 9.33 -11.28 -0.24
N ALA A 117 9.03 -11.24 1.04
CA ALA A 117 8.78 -12.43 1.84
C ALA A 117 7.36 -12.97 1.65
N ASN A 118 6.45 -12.13 1.21
CA ASN A 118 5.06 -12.51 0.97
C ASN A 118 4.56 -11.77 -0.27
N ARG A 119 4.38 -12.50 -1.35
CA ARG A 119 4.01 -11.91 -2.64
C ARG A 119 2.54 -11.52 -2.72
N ASN A 120 1.76 -11.80 -1.68
CA ASN A 120 0.40 -11.29 -1.56
C ASN A 120 0.36 -9.86 -1.05
N LEU A 121 1.51 -9.34 -0.57
CA LEU A 121 1.62 -7.98 -0.07
C LEU A 121 2.19 -7.09 -1.18
N TYR A 122 1.34 -6.28 -1.78
CA TYR A 122 1.75 -5.37 -2.84
C TYR A 122 0.81 -4.17 -2.90
N LEU A 123 1.29 -3.11 -3.51
CA LEU A 123 0.47 -1.95 -3.85
C LEU A 123 0.28 -1.92 -5.36
N GLU A 124 -0.92 -1.60 -5.79
CA GLU A 124 -1.24 -1.41 -7.20
C GLU A 124 -1.71 0.02 -7.42
N LYS A 125 -1.33 0.57 -8.56
CA LYS A 125 -1.80 1.89 -8.97
C LYS A 125 -3.32 1.86 -9.10
N VAL A 126 -3.96 2.80 -8.43
CA VAL A 126 -5.42 2.92 -8.47
C VAL A 126 -5.80 3.65 -9.75
N GLU A 127 -6.66 3.06 -10.56
CA GLU A 127 -7.26 3.78 -11.66
C GLU A 127 -8.09 4.92 -11.09
N TYR A 128 -7.96 6.09 -11.72
CA TYR A 128 -8.70 7.24 -11.26
C TYR A 128 -10.20 6.97 -11.37
N VAL A 129 -10.85 6.89 -10.23
CA VAL A 129 -12.30 6.81 -10.17
C VAL A 129 -12.79 8.21 -9.90
N CYS A 130 -13.50 8.80 -10.85
CA CYS A 130 -13.95 10.17 -10.75
C CYS A 130 -14.94 10.31 -9.60
N GLY A 131 -14.54 11.01 -8.53
CA GLY A 131 -15.40 11.29 -7.39
C GLY A 131 -16.56 12.21 -7.74
N PHE A 132 -16.48 12.83 -8.90
CA PHE A 132 -17.49 13.79 -9.36
C PHE A 132 -18.49 13.20 -10.33
N GLU A 133 -18.37 11.92 -10.70
CA GLU A 133 -19.21 11.33 -11.73
C GLU A 133 -20.71 11.40 -11.40
N ARG A 134 -21.05 11.43 -10.11
CA ARG A 134 -22.45 11.53 -9.66
C ARG A 134 -22.92 12.97 -9.50
N LEU A 135 -21.98 13.91 -9.49
CA LEU A 135 -22.26 15.30 -9.16
C LEU A 135 -22.24 16.22 -10.38
N LYS A 136 -21.40 15.91 -11.34
CA LYS A 136 -21.29 16.71 -12.56
C LYS A 136 -20.60 15.89 -13.65
N PRO A 137 -20.85 16.24 -14.93
CA PRO A 137 -20.21 15.55 -16.04
C PRO A 137 -18.70 15.76 -16.07
N CYS A 138 -18.03 14.85 -16.70
CA CYS A 138 -16.58 15.00 -16.93
C CYS A 138 -16.32 16.17 -17.85
N ASP A 139 -15.31 16.95 -17.52
CA ASP A 139 -14.90 18.11 -18.33
C ASP A 139 -13.37 18.22 -18.33
N GLU A 140 -12.88 19.24 -19.05
CA GLU A 140 -11.45 19.47 -19.22
C GLU A 140 -10.70 19.74 -17.92
N ARG A 141 -11.40 20.12 -16.86
CA ARG A 141 -10.78 20.36 -15.56
C ARG A 141 -10.36 19.08 -14.87
N CYS A 142 -10.92 17.95 -15.31
CA CYS A 142 -10.50 16.66 -14.78
C CYS A 142 -9.13 16.29 -15.35
N LYS A 143 -8.17 15.99 -14.48
CA LYS A 143 -6.81 15.64 -14.86
C LYS A 143 -6.75 14.49 -15.87
N TYR A 144 -7.70 13.57 -15.78
CA TYR A 144 -7.73 12.38 -16.61
C TYR A 144 -8.71 12.44 -17.76
N TYR A 145 -9.21 13.64 -18.07
CA TYR A 145 -10.26 13.82 -19.06
C TYR A 145 -9.92 13.17 -20.41
N GLN A 146 -8.68 13.32 -20.87
CA GLN A 146 -8.28 12.81 -22.17
C GLN A 146 -8.14 11.28 -22.21
N THR A 147 -7.89 10.66 -21.08
CA THR A 147 -7.61 9.22 -21.02
C THR A 147 -8.69 8.43 -20.28
N CYS A 148 -9.66 9.10 -19.70
CA CYS A 148 -10.67 8.47 -18.88
C CYS A 148 -11.74 7.77 -19.73
N ALA A 149 -11.87 6.44 -19.57
CA ALA A 149 -12.88 5.67 -20.30
C ALA A 149 -14.31 6.09 -19.93
N ARG A 150 -14.50 6.61 -18.73
CA ARG A 150 -15.83 7.04 -18.26
C ARG A 150 -16.37 8.25 -18.99
N LYS A 151 -15.50 9.09 -19.54
CA LYS A 151 -15.96 10.28 -20.26
C LYS A 151 -16.80 9.91 -21.49
N GLU A 152 -16.45 8.82 -22.15
CA GLU A 152 -17.23 8.34 -23.29
C GLU A 152 -18.62 7.88 -22.86
N ARG A 153 -18.68 7.12 -21.79
CA ARG A 153 -19.95 6.67 -21.23
C ARG A 153 -20.81 7.85 -20.78
N TYR A 154 -20.17 8.84 -20.16
CA TYR A 154 -20.87 10.03 -19.69
C TYR A 154 -21.47 10.83 -20.82
N LYS A 155 -20.73 10.98 -21.93
CA LYS A 155 -21.23 11.66 -23.11
C LYS A 155 -22.45 10.96 -23.70
N ASN A 156 -22.40 9.63 -23.75
CA ASN A 156 -23.51 8.84 -24.27
C ASN A 156 -24.76 9.00 -23.42
N ASP A 157 -24.62 9.05 -22.10
CA ASP A 157 -25.73 9.22 -21.18
C ASP A 157 -26.38 10.60 -21.29
N GLN A 158 -25.64 11.59 -21.71
CA GLN A 158 -26.13 12.95 -21.82
C GLN A 158 -26.51 13.35 -23.24
N GLY A 159 -26.07 12.57 -24.18
CA GLY A 159 -26.32 12.85 -25.58
C GLY A 159 -27.50 12.16 -26.13
#